data_a1383ce16ca8e85497fd777d01b78c2b
#
_entry.id   a1383ce16ca8e85497fd777d01b78c2b
#
_cell.length_a   1.000
_cell.length_b   1.000
_cell.length_c   1.000
_cell.angle_alpha   90.00
_cell.angle_beta   90.00
_cell.angle_gamma   90.00
#
_symmetry.space_group_name_H-M   'P 1'
#
loop_
_entity.id
_entity.type
_entity.pdbx_description
1 polymer ?
#
loop_
_entity_poly.entity_id
_entity_poly.type
_entity_poly.pdbx_seq_one_letter_code
_entity_poly.pdbx_strand_id
1 'polypeptide(L)'
;MQEHYGKNDSFQYIFGDFILKNNGVLLFKNKEHHIPPKELGVIILLLNADGEIVSKEEIIDKVWSSSVASDESLTRCIYALRKLLHENKQCKYIETVYGRGYRFTVPIVVVTDNEPVKSSTTLAVFPFRTEGSINIVKLHYELVQGLSKYAFCGLDILPASVTNEVIDFSSIHQFINQTGPEYYIMGQVVHYGQNWRLFVELVYAKTHKLIEHQSIDFNPENPLSILLSQLINILIEKIPNINLQSINMQQMPSLDSAVMYMNGRMEMYCYTPDSLRRAMAIFMDCVSIQPQNTMPYCCLAECYISLALLGLYNQKQAITAAMTAVETALDINPSNSQALGLLGLISGLKNKHSIAVVLFKQAHLLKPNSPDIYYYNALFCFLKGDIGKALTLIDKSLNLAPNKMGVSILKLFILYYKTSLDETISFALTLINQNNGSNPIISAMMALLMALKGHKDKAKSLLVKFDTSSNPDYISANTLYTKYLLYGDPIKTDIMKFLSRINVSSVNGIMLPLIFTAYGKKEFDKRRQQLIKDNDIWSHVLINDPRFASIKHQLKQIEVAHSVD
;
A
#
# COMPACT_ATOMS: atom_id res chain seq x y z
N MET A 1 -3.81 -38.65 4.49
CA MET A 1 -3.84 -37.17 4.57
C MET A 1 -2.46 -36.49 4.46
N GLN A 2 -1.40 -37.21 4.17
CA GLN A 2 -0.04 -36.65 3.98
C GLN A 2 0.41 -36.63 2.50
N GLU A 3 -0.45 -37.01 1.56
CA GLU A 3 -0.03 -37.24 0.16
C GLU A 3 -0.31 -36.08 -0.80
N HIS A 4 -0.92 -34.95 -0.35
CA HIS A 4 -1.21 -33.81 -1.24
C HIS A 4 -0.40 -32.54 -0.94
N TYR A 5 0.40 -32.51 0.12
CA TYR A 5 1.36 -31.43 0.36
C TYR A 5 2.71 -32.03 0.68
N GLY A 6 3.73 -31.70 -0.10
CA GLY A 6 5.10 -32.18 0.06
C GLY A 6 5.60 -31.93 1.50
N LYS A 7 6.41 -32.84 1.99
CA LYS A 7 6.88 -32.98 3.40
C LYS A 7 7.60 -31.77 4.01
N ASN A 8 7.66 -30.59 3.34
CA ASN A 8 8.43 -29.42 3.80
C ASN A 8 7.73 -28.06 3.61
N ASP A 9 6.44 -28.02 3.22
CA ASP A 9 5.78 -26.74 2.98
C ASP A 9 5.24 -26.17 4.29
N SER A 10 5.89 -25.14 4.85
CA SER A 10 5.33 -24.35 5.95
C SER A 10 4.30 -23.39 5.39
N PHE A 11 3.03 -23.59 5.72
CA PHE A 11 1.95 -22.67 5.40
C PHE A 11 1.30 -22.13 6.67
N GLN A 12 0.69 -20.95 6.58
CA GLN A 12 -0.03 -20.29 7.66
C GLN A 12 -1.36 -19.79 7.12
N TYR A 13 -2.44 -19.98 7.86
CA TYR A 13 -3.73 -19.36 7.58
C TYR A 13 -3.88 -18.12 8.45
N ILE A 14 -4.27 -17.00 7.84
CA ILE A 14 -4.61 -15.76 8.53
C ILE A 14 -6.11 -15.52 8.34
N PHE A 15 -6.84 -15.39 9.44
CA PHE A 15 -8.27 -15.11 9.43
C PHE A 15 -8.67 -14.31 10.68
N GLY A 16 -9.42 -13.26 10.49
CA GLY A 16 -9.84 -12.39 11.59
C GLY A 16 -8.65 -11.88 12.42
N ASP A 17 -8.56 -12.31 13.68
CA ASP A 17 -7.48 -11.94 14.62
C ASP A 17 -6.48 -13.09 14.84
N PHE A 18 -6.59 -14.16 14.05
CA PHE A 18 -5.85 -15.40 14.27
C PHE A 18 -4.84 -15.68 13.15
N ILE A 19 -3.72 -16.32 13.53
CA ILE A 19 -2.76 -16.94 12.60
C ILE A 19 -2.66 -18.41 13.01
N LEU A 20 -3.06 -19.33 12.13
CA LEU A 20 -2.86 -20.76 12.32
C LEU A 20 -1.64 -21.23 11.53
N LYS A 21 -0.62 -21.70 12.25
CA LYS A 21 0.59 -22.31 11.65
C LYS A 21 0.32 -23.79 11.29
N ASN A 22 1.04 -24.31 10.29
CA ASN A 22 0.94 -25.72 9.87
C ASN A 22 1.23 -26.75 10.98
N ASN A 23 1.98 -26.36 12.01
CA ASN A 23 2.29 -27.21 13.17
C ASN A 23 1.17 -27.26 14.23
N GLY A 24 -0.02 -26.69 13.94
CA GLY A 24 -1.17 -26.68 14.85
C GLY A 24 -1.12 -25.61 15.93
N VAL A 25 -0.21 -24.65 15.82
CA VAL A 25 -0.14 -23.50 16.73
C VAL A 25 -1.05 -22.39 16.22
N LEU A 26 -2.03 -21.98 17.00
CA LEU A 26 -2.91 -20.85 16.78
C LEU A 26 -2.40 -19.66 17.59
N LEU A 27 -2.11 -18.55 16.91
CA LEU A 27 -1.72 -17.28 17.53
C LEU A 27 -2.92 -16.36 17.63
N PHE A 28 -3.17 -15.83 18.83
CA PHE A 28 -4.16 -14.80 19.11
C PHE A 28 -3.58 -13.76 20.06
N LYS A 29 -3.55 -12.49 19.67
CA LYS A 29 -2.97 -11.38 20.45
C LYS A 29 -1.57 -11.71 21.01
N ASN A 30 -0.69 -12.27 20.19
CA ASN A 30 0.67 -12.71 20.54
C ASN A 30 0.76 -13.90 21.55
N LYS A 31 -0.34 -14.54 21.88
CA LYS A 31 -0.36 -15.77 22.71
C LYS A 31 -0.50 -16.99 21.81
N GLU A 32 0.31 -18.01 22.08
CA GLU A 32 0.25 -19.27 21.36
C GLU A 32 -0.71 -20.24 22.07
N HIS A 33 -1.58 -20.87 21.28
CA HIS A 33 -2.49 -21.92 21.69
C HIS A 33 -2.28 -23.14 20.79
N HIS A 34 -2.04 -24.31 21.36
CA HIS A 34 -1.98 -25.55 20.60
C HIS A 34 -3.38 -26.09 20.35
N ILE A 35 -3.71 -26.35 19.08
CA ILE A 35 -4.98 -26.97 18.70
C ILE A 35 -4.79 -28.50 18.76
N PRO A 36 -5.69 -29.24 19.46
CA PRO A 36 -5.64 -30.69 19.47
C PRO A 36 -5.82 -31.27 18.05
N PRO A 37 -5.29 -32.48 17.76
CA PRO A 37 -5.21 -33.00 16.38
C PRO A 37 -6.55 -33.14 15.63
N LYS A 38 -7.65 -33.43 16.32
CA LYS A 38 -8.97 -33.58 15.70
C LYS A 38 -9.57 -32.22 15.36
N GLU A 39 -9.51 -31.27 16.30
CA GLU A 39 -9.90 -29.88 16.10
C GLU A 39 -9.07 -29.22 15.00
N LEU A 40 -7.76 -29.53 14.95
CA LEU A 40 -6.87 -29.05 13.88
C LEU A 40 -7.30 -29.59 12.51
N GLY A 41 -7.63 -30.89 12.42
CA GLY A 41 -8.12 -31.48 11.18
C GLY A 41 -9.42 -30.85 10.72
N VAL A 42 -10.37 -30.60 11.65
CA VAL A 42 -11.66 -29.96 11.33
C VAL A 42 -11.46 -28.51 10.86
N ILE A 43 -10.68 -27.70 11.58
CA ILE A 43 -10.48 -26.29 11.20
C ILE A 43 -9.76 -26.18 9.86
N ILE A 44 -8.74 -26.99 9.58
CA ILE A 44 -8.03 -26.99 8.29
C ILE A 44 -8.98 -27.35 7.13
N LEU A 45 -9.88 -28.32 7.31
CA LEU A 45 -10.87 -28.64 6.29
C LEU A 45 -11.81 -27.48 5.99
N LEU A 46 -12.27 -26.78 7.03
CA LEU A 46 -13.14 -25.63 6.87
C LEU A 46 -12.42 -24.43 6.24
N LEU A 47 -11.14 -24.21 6.61
CA LEU A 47 -10.30 -23.16 6.00
C LEU A 47 -10.02 -23.44 4.52
N ASN A 48 -9.76 -24.70 4.15
CA ASN A 48 -9.51 -25.08 2.75
C ASN A 48 -10.76 -25.06 1.88
N ALA A 49 -11.94 -25.07 2.48
CA ALA A 49 -13.22 -24.97 1.76
C ALA A 49 -13.59 -23.51 1.40
N ASP A 50 -12.81 -22.53 1.82
CA ASP A 50 -12.90 -21.10 1.46
C ASP A 50 -14.34 -20.54 1.46
N GLY A 51 -15.05 -20.78 2.57
CA GLY A 51 -16.43 -20.32 2.74
C GLY A 51 -17.52 -21.26 2.18
N GLU A 52 -17.14 -22.31 1.48
CA GLU A 52 -18.08 -23.34 1.04
C GLU A 52 -18.54 -24.24 2.21
N ILE A 53 -19.69 -24.89 2.03
CA ILE A 53 -20.25 -25.78 3.05
C ILE A 53 -19.56 -27.13 2.97
N VAL A 54 -18.94 -27.56 4.08
CA VAL A 54 -18.40 -28.93 4.23
C VAL A 54 -19.43 -29.78 4.98
N SER A 55 -19.82 -30.91 4.39
CA SER A 55 -20.82 -31.79 5.01
C SER A 55 -20.26 -32.49 6.26
N LYS A 56 -21.16 -32.91 7.17
CA LYS A 56 -20.75 -33.62 8.37
C LYS A 56 -20.06 -34.94 8.05
N GLU A 57 -20.60 -35.67 7.08
CA GLU A 57 -20.08 -36.92 6.61
C GLU A 57 -18.64 -36.72 6.07
N GLU A 58 -18.42 -35.73 5.24
CA GLU A 58 -17.10 -35.41 4.71
C GLU A 58 -16.09 -35.07 5.80
N ILE A 59 -16.48 -34.28 6.82
CA ILE A 59 -15.63 -33.93 7.94
C ILE A 59 -15.27 -35.20 8.75
N ILE A 60 -16.27 -36.04 9.05
CA ILE A 60 -16.08 -37.27 9.81
C ILE A 60 -15.14 -38.23 9.06
N ASP A 61 -15.40 -38.45 7.80
CA ASP A 61 -14.57 -39.38 6.98
C ASP A 61 -13.13 -38.91 6.87
N LYS A 62 -12.90 -37.61 6.65
CA LYS A 62 -11.54 -37.08 6.49
C LYS A 62 -10.77 -36.95 7.81
N VAL A 63 -11.45 -36.63 8.91
CA VAL A 63 -10.77 -36.38 10.20
C VAL A 63 -10.69 -37.63 11.06
N TRP A 64 -11.66 -38.56 10.96
CA TRP A 64 -11.72 -39.81 11.79
C TRP A 64 -11.56 -41.09 10.99
N SER A 65 -10.84 -41.08 9.89
CA SER A 65 -10.67 -42.15 8.90
C SER A 65 -10.32 -43.56 9.47
N SER A 66 -10.03 -43.72 10.77
CA SER A 66 -9.68 -44.97 11.41
C SER A 66 -10.50 -45.32 12.68
N SER A 67 -11.52 -44.52 13.02
CA SER A 67 -12.34 -44.75 14.22
C SER A 67 -13.82 -44.45 13.91
N VAL A 68 -14.73 -45.25 14.52
CA VAL A 68 -16.17 -44.96 14.45
C VAL A 68 -16.42 -43.65 15.22
N ALA A 69 -16.54 -42.52 14.48
CA ALA A 69 -16.90 -41.25 15.08
C ALA A 69 -18.39 -41.00 14.91
N SER A 70 -19.01 -40.47 15.98
CA SER A 70 -20.41 -40.06 15.95
C SER A 70 -20.53 -38.55 15.64
N ASP A 71 -21.71 -38.11 15.19
CA ASP A 71 -22.08 -36.70 15.06
C ASP A 71 -21.81 -35.90 16.36
N GLU A 72 -21.87 -36.54 17.52
CA GLU A 72 -21.56 -35.93 18.82
C GLU A 72 -20.08 -35.57 18.94
N SER A 73 -19.17 -36.40 18.41
CA SER A 73 -17.73 -36.14 18.42
C SER A 73 -17.39 -34.91 17.57
N LEU A 74 -17.99 -34.78 16.40
CA LEU A 74 -17.85 -33.60 15.54
C LEU A 74 -18.44 -32.35 16.21
N THR A 75 -19.62 -32.47 16.84
CA THR A 75 -20.27 -31.34 17.55
C THR A 75 -19.39 -30.83 18.69
N ARG A 76 -18.75 -31.73 19.45
CA ARG A 76 -17.79 -31.37 20.52
C ARG A 76 -16.55 -30.65 19.94
N CYS A 77 -15.98 -31.11 18.84
CA CYS A 77 -14.88 -30.44 18.15
C CYS A 77 -15.26 -29.04 17.70
N ILE A 78 -16.42 -28.86 17.06
CA ILE A 78 -16.92 -27.55 16.64
C ILE A 78 -17.13 -26.61 17.85
N TYR A 79 -17.66 -27.12 18.94
CA TYR A 79 -17.81 -26.35 20.18
C TYR A 79 -16.45 -25.91 20.73
N ALA A 80 -15.46 -26.81 20.79
CA ALA A 80 -14.11 -26.51 21.24
C ALA A 80 -13.44 -25.44 20.34
N LEU A 81 -13.57 -25.57 19.02
CA LEU A 81 -13.06 -24.59 18.07
C LEU A 81 -13.70 -23.21 18.25
N ARG A 82 -15.02 -23.12 18.38
CA ARG A 82 -15.72 -21.85 18.64
C ARG A 82 -15.24 -21.18 19.92
N LYS A 83 -15.03 -21.95 20.99
CA LYS A 83 -14.46 -21.45 22.25
C LYS A 83 -13.03 -20.95 22.06
N LEU A 84 -12.22 -21.67 21.31
CA LEU A 84 -10.80 -21.34 21.02
C LEU A 84 -10.68 -20.09 20.15
N LEU A 85 -11.64 -19.91 19.23
CA LEU A 85 -11.76 -18.73 18.36
C LEU A 85 -12.46 -17.54 19.04
N HIS A 86 -12.78 -17.65 20.34
CA HIS A 86 -13.47 -16.60 21.10
C HIS A 86 -14.77 -16.11 20.44
N GLU A 87 -15.53 -17.01 19.80
CA GLU A 87 -16.81 -16.65 19.19
C GLU A 87 -17.80 -16.07 20.18
N ASN A 88 -18.52 -15.06 19.74
CA ASN A 88 -19.60 -14.42 20.49
C ASN A 88 -20.75 -14.03 19.54
N LYS A 89 -21.79 -13.35 20.07
CA LYS A 89 -22.94 -12.95 19.26
C LYS A 89 -22.62 -12.00 18.09
N GLN A 90 -21.49 -11.27 18.17
CA GLN A 90 -21.10 -10.26 17.20
C GLN A 90 -20.03 -10.76 16.23
N CYS A 91 -19.26 -11.80 16.61
CA CYS A 91 -18.18 -12.35 15.79
C CYS A 91 -18.31 -13.87 15.75
N LYS A 92 -18.64 -14.40 14.59
CA LYS A 92 -18.73 -15.84 14.31
C LYS A 92 -17.72 -16.21 13.25
N TYR A 93 -17.01 -17.31 13.44
CA TYR A 93 -16.05 -17.89 12.50
C TYR A 93 -16.60 -19.15 11.83
N ILE A 94 -17.36 -19.96 12.57
CA ILE A 94 -17.93 -21.22 12.10
C ILE A 94 -19.45 -21.14 12.15
N GLU A 95 -20.10 -21.19 10.99
CA GLU A 95 -21.56 -21.25 10.89
C GLU A 95 -22.02 -22.70 10.78
N THR A 96 -23.12 -23.03 11.47
CA THR A 96 -23.83 -24.29 11.26
C THR A 96 -24.90 -24.08 10.19
N VAL A 97 -24.81 -24.79 9.09
CA VAL A 97 -25.85 -24.81 8.06
C VAL A 97 -26.72 -26.06 8.30
N TYR A 98 -27.89 -25.85 8.86
CA TYR A 98 -28.78 -26.94 9.28
C TYR A 98 -29.06 -27.94 8.16
N GLY A 99 -28.89 -29.24 8.45
CA GLY A 99 -29.10 -30.32 7.50
C GLY A 99 -28.02 -30.45 6.40
N ARG A 100 -26.99 -29.59 6.37
CA ARG A 100 -25.95 -29.59 5.33
C ARG A 100 -24.53 -29.74 5.86
N GLY A 101 -24.19 -29.09 7.01
CA GLY A 101 -22.83 -29.17 7.56
C GLY A 101 -22.36 -27.86 8.20
N TYR A 102 -21.10 -27.53 8.00
CA TYR A 102 -20.46 -26.33 8.56
C TYR A 102 -19.72 -25.55 7.49
N ARG A 103 -19.61 -24.23 7.65
CA ARG A 103 -18.75 -23.39 6.81
C ARG A 103 -17.98 -22.36 7.64
N PHE A 104 -16.83 -21.95 7.13
CA PHE A 104 -16.08 -20.84 7.68
C PHE A 104 -16.58 -19.52 7.08
N THR A 105 -16.79 -18.47 7.91
CA THR A 105 -17.51 -17.27 7.48
C THR A 105 -16.63 -16.02 7.37
N VAL A 106 -15.34 -16.14 7.69
CA VAL A 106 -14.41 -15.01 7.68
C VAL A 106 -13.41 -15.23 6.54
N PRO A 107 -13.05 -14.17 5.78
CA PRO A 107 -12.04 -14.27 4.73
C PRO A 107 -10.73 -14.87 5.23
N ILE A 108 -10.12 -15.72 4.41
CA ILE A 108 -8.93 -16.49 4.76
C ILE A 108 -7.79 -16.07 3.82
N VAL A 109 -6.62 -15.76 4.39
CA VAL A 109 -5.39 -15.55 3.62
C VAL A 109 -4.43 -16.69 3.93
N VAL A 110 -4.05 -17.46 2.91
CA VAL A 110 -3.07 -18.53 3.03
C VAL A 110 -1.69 -17.97 2.73
N VAL A 111 -0.77 -18.09 3.68
CA VAL A 111 0.63 -17.66 3.55
C VAL A 111 1.50 -18.89 3.51
N THR A 112 2.29 -19.06 2.44
CA THR A 112 3.27 -20.17 2.30
C THR A 112 4.68 -19.66 2.52
N ASP A 113 5.51 -20.39 3.27
CA ASP A 113 6.93 -20.07 3.46
C ASP A 113 7.79 -20.56 2.28
N ASN A 114 7.21 -21.30 1.35
CA ASN A 114 7.93 -21.88 0.21
C ASN A 114 7.87 -21.00 -1.02
N GLU A 115 9.01 -20.97 -1.67
CA GLU A 115 9.41 -20.38 -2.94
C GLU A 115 8.41 -19.45 -3.66
N PRO A 116 8.89 -18.37 -4.26
CA PRO A 116 8.02 -17.36 -4.85
C PRO A 116 7.08 -18.03 -5.84
N VAL A 117 5.79 -18.01 -5.54
CA VAL A 117 4.78 -18.06 -6.62
C VAL A 117 5.26 -17.06 -7.64
N LYS A 118 5.65 -17.55 -8.80
CA LYS A 118 6.22 -16.86 -9.96
C LYS A 118 6.33 -15.36 -9.77
N SER A 119 7.52 -14.89 -9.41
CA SER A 119 7.84 -13.48 -9.29
C SER A 119 7.42 -12.75 -10.57
N SER A 120 6.65 -11.67 -10.42
CA SER A 120 6.41 -10.79 -11.55
C SER A 120 7.77 -10.34 -12.10
N THR A 121 7.95 -10.48 -13.41
CA THR A 121 9.17 -10.05 -14.09
C THR A 121 9.15 -8.55 -14.28
N THR A 122 10.15 -7.85 -13.78
CA THR A 122 10.26 -6.39 -13.92
C THR A 122 10.93 -6.03 -15.24
N LEU A 123 10.21 -5.23 -16.05
CA LEU A 123 10.66 -4.76 -17.37
C LEU A 123 10.82 -3.24 -17.37
N ALA A 124 11.98 -2.76 -17.81
CA ALA A 124 12.20 -1.36 -18.18
C ALA A 124 12.05 -1.19 -19.71
N VAL A 125 11.35 -0.16 -20.13
CA VAL A 125 11.33 0.27 -21.54
C VAL A 125 12.06 1.60 -21.62
N PHE A 126 13.16 1.66 -22.36
CA PHE A 126 13.90 2.90 -22.57
C PHE A 126 13.40 3.64 -23.81
N PRO A 127 13.55 4.99 -23.87
CA PRO A 127 13.20 5.76 -25.05
C PRO A 127 13.96 5.24 -26.28
N PHE A 128 13.27 5.06 -27.40
CA PHE A 128 13.89 4.62 -28.63
C PHE A 128 14.66 5.76 -29.27
N ARG A 129 15.79 5.46 -29.90
CA ARG A 129 16.52 6.43 -30.74
C ARG A 129 15.75 6.65 -32.03
N THR A 130 15.77 7.87 -32.55
CA THR A 130 15.15 8.19 -33.85
C THR A 130 15.98 9.22 -34.63
N GLU A 131 15.97 9.09 -35.93
CA GLU A 131 16.56 10.06 -36.88
C GLU A 131 15.49 10.85 -37.64
N GLY A 132 14.22 10.82 -37.18
CA GLY A 132 13.09 11.40 -37.89
C GLY A 132 12.14 12.24 -37.04
N SER A 133 11.03 12.66 -37.65
CA SER A 133 10.05 13.60 -37.08
C SER A 133 9.01 12.97 -36.14
N ILE A 134 9.14 11.68 -35.77
CA ILE A 134 8.23 11.03 -34.79
C ILE A 134 8.47 11.59 -33.40
N ASN A 135 7.38 11.90 -32.70
CA ASN A 135 7.44 12.27 -31.29
C ASN A 135 7.73 11.03 -30.43
N ILE A 136 9.01 10.76 -30.23
CA ILE A 136 9.51 9.59 -29.51
C ILE A 136 9.09 9.58 -28.04
N VAL A 137 9.00 10.74 -27.41
CA VAL A 137 8.58 10.87 -26.02
C VAL A 137 7.13 10.41 -25.87
N LYS A 138 6.26 10.83 -26.80
CA LYS A 138 4.86 10.39 -26.83
C LYS A 138 4.78 8.88 -27.07
N LEU A 139 5.49 8.37 -28.07
CA LEU A 139 5.49 6.94 -28.40
C LEU A 139 5.98 6.09 -27.22
N HIS A 140 7.05 6.50 -26.56
CA HIS A 140 7.58 5.83 -25.38
C HIS A 140 6.52 5.78 -24.24
N TYR A 141 5.87 6.91 -23.94
CA TYR A 141 4.81 6.99 -22.96
C TYR A 141 3.64 6.05 -23.28
N GLU A 142 3.17 6.07 -24.51
CA GLU A 142 2.06 5.24 -24.99
C GLU A 142 2.41 3.74 -24.97
N LEU A 143 3.67 3.36 -25.27
CA LEU A 143 4.12 1.98 -25.20
C LEU A 143 4.22 1.49 -23.74
N VAL A 144 4.83 2.25 -22.84
CA VAL A 144 4.89 1.91 -21.42
C VAL A 144 3.46 1.78 -20.86
N GLN A 145 2.57 2.69 -21.20
CA GLN A 145 1.17 2.66 -20.84
C GLN A 145 0.46 1.41 -21.37
N GLY A 146 0.68 1.08 -22.64
CA GLY A 146 0.10 -0.11 -23.27
C GLY A 146 0.59 -1.41 -22.65
N LEU A 147 1.90 -1.52 -22.39
CA LEU A 147 2.52 -2.69 -21.76
C LEU A 147 2.10 -2.87 -20.31
N SER A 148 1.89 -1.78 -19.57
CA SER A 148 1.46 -1.85 -18.15
C SER A 148 0.09 -2.52 -17.96
N LYS A 149 -0.73 -2.60 -19.03
CA LYS A 149 -1.99 -3.37 -19.01
C LYS A 149 -1.79 -4.86 -18.75
N TYR A 150 -0.61 -5.37 -19.06
CA TYR A 150 -0.24 -6.79 -18.89
C TYR A 150 0.42 -7.10 -17.55
N ALA A 151 0.38 -6.15 -16.61
CA ALA A 151 0.90 -6.36 -15.25
C ALA A 151 0.25 -7.57 -14.55
N PHE A 152 -1.01 -7.87 -14.85
CA PHE A 152 -1.71 -9.05 -14.32
C PHE A 152 -1.16 -10.39 -14.84
N CYS A 153 -0.41 -10.38 -15.96
CA CYS A 153 0.25 -11.57 -16.50
C CYS A 153 1.59 -11.89 -15.81
N GLY A 154 1.96 -11.16 -14.75
CA GLY A 154 3.24 -11.29 -14.10
C GLY A 154 4.34 -10.38 -14.69
N LEU A 155 3.96 -9.34 -15.43
CA LEU A 155 4.88 -8.37 -16.05
C LEU A 155 4.76 -7.01 -15.34
N ASP A 156 5.78 -6.62 -14.59
CA ASP A 156 5.85 -5.31 -13.93
C ASP A 156 6.64 -4.33 -14.80
N ILE A 157 5.95 -3.33 -15.33
CA ILE A 157 6.57 -2.31 -16.17
C ILE A 157 7.00 -1.12 -15.32
N LEU A 158 8.27 -0.71 -15.47
CA LEU A 158 8.75 0.51 -14.81
C LEU A 158 8.12 1.75 -15.47
N PRO A 159 7.73 2.77 -14.68
CA PRO A 159 7.08 3.96 -15.22
C PRO A 159 7.91 4.72 -16.25
N ALA A 160 7.27 5.26 -17.29
CA ALA A 160 7.93 6.08 -18.31
C ALA A 160 8.62 7.32 -17.73
N SER A 161 8.07 7.91 -16.66
CA SER A 161 8.69 9.04 -15.96
C SER A 161 10.05 8.73 -15.36
N VAL A 162 10.32 7.45 -15.08
CA VAL A 162 11.58 6.99 -14.49
C VAL A 162 12.58 6.60 -15.57
N THR A 163 12.10 6.12 -16.72
CA THR A 163 12.96 5.65 -17.83
C THR A 163 13.21 6.71 -18.90
N ASN A 164 12.44 7.80 -18.93
CA ASN A 164 12.45 8.78 -20.02
C ASN A 164 13.77 9.56 -20.19
N GLU A 165 14.56 9.72 -19.14
CA GLU A 165 15.84 10.44 -19.16
C GLU A 165 17.04 9.51 -19.44
N VAL A 166 16.81 8.21 -19.59
CA VAL A 166 17.84 7.19 -19.80
C VAL A 166 18.07 6.98 -21.29
N ILE A 167 19.11 7.60 -21.85
CA ILE A 167 19.31 7.68 -23.31
C ILE A 167 20.58 6.94 -23.79
N ASP A 168 21.64 6.91 -22.97
CA ASP A 168 22.92 6.32 -23.33
C ASP A 168 23.24 5.08 -22.47
N PHE A 169 24.29 4.34 -22.88
CA PHE A 169 24.67 3.11 -22.18
C PHE A 169 25.09 3.33 -20.73
N SER A 170 25.74 4.45 -20.42
CA SER A 170 26.18 4.76 -19.07
C SER A 170 24.98 5.01 -18.15
N SER A 171 24.00 5.78 -18.61
CA SER A 171 22.74 6.03 -17.88
C SER A 171 21.90 4.77 -17.75
N ILE A 172 21.85 3.90 -18.78
CA ILE A 172 21.20 2.57 -18.70
C ILE A 172 21.87 1.71 -17.63
N HIS A 173 23.20 1.61 -17.63
CA HIS A 173 23.93 0.81 -16.65
C HIS A 173 23.71 1.32 -15.21
N GLN A 174 23.79 2.63 -15.01
CA GLN A 174 23.50 3.24 -13.72
C GLN A 174 22.05 2.99 -13.26
N PHE A 175 21.10 3.14 -14.17
CA PHE A 175 19.69 2.89 -13.91
C PHE A 175 19.43 1.44 -13.49
N ILE A 176 19.98 0.47 -14.21
CA ILE A 176 19.84 -0.97 -13.91
C ILE A 176 20.39 -1.28 -12.52
N ASN A 177 21.56 -0.73 -12.16
CA ASN A 177 22.14 -0.94 -10.84
C ASN A 177 21.32 -0.32 -9.70
N GLN A 178 20.58 0.76 -9.97
CA GLN A 178 19.76 1.45 -8.98
C GLN A 178 18.37 0.84 -8.82
N THR A 179 17.73 0.43 -9.94
CA THR A 179 16.32 0.01 -9.95
C THR A 179 16.14 -1.50 -10.04
N GLY A 180 17.17 -2.24 -10.52
CA GLY A 180 17.19 -3.69 -10.60
C GLY A 180 16.11 -4.31 -11.49
N PRO A 181 15.78 -3.81 -12.69
CA PRO A 181 14.86 -4.50 -13.58
C PRO A 181 15.46 -5.85 -13.99
N GLU A 182 14.62 -6.83 -14.26
CA GLU A 182 15.09 -8.14 -14.72
C GLU A 182 15.39 -8.13 -16.21
N TYR A 183 14.57 -7.42 -16.99
CA TYR A 183 14.75 -7.21 -18.42
C TYR A 183 14.60 -5.74 -18.78
N TYR A 184 15.14 -5.37 -19.92
CA TYR A 184 14.85 -4.07 -20.52
C TYR A 184 14.68 -4.15 -22.03
N ILE A 185 13.88 -3.24 -22.57
CA ILE A 185 13.70 -3.01 -24.00
C ILE A 185 14.39 -1.72 -24.38
N MET A 186 15.16 -1.77 -25.45
CA MET A 186 15.74 -0.61 -26.14
C MET A 186 15.60 -0.79 -27.65
N GLY A 187 15.87 0.26 -28.42
CA GLY A 187 15.79 0.14 -29.86
C GLY A 187 15.93 1.46 -30.60
N GLN A 188 15.75 1.38 -31.92
CA GLN A 188 15.86 2.50 -32.84
C GLN A 188 14.69 2.51 -33.82
N VAL A 189 14.10 3.68 -34.02
CA VAL A 189 13.06 3.91 -35.03
C VAL A 189 13.69 4.60 -36.23
N VAL A 190 13.57 4.00 -37.41
CA VAL A 190 14.09 4.54 -38.66
C VAL A 190 12.99 4.67 -39.71
N HIS A 191 13.15 5.61 -40.62
CA HIS A 191 12.27 5.75 -41.78
C HIS A 191 12.62 4.71 -42.85
N TYR A 192 11.65 3.94 -43.30
CA TYR A 192 11.85 2.89 -44.28
C TYR A 192 10.77 2.94 -45.39
N GLY A 193 11.13 3.54 -46.51
CA GLY A 193 10.19 3.76 -47.63
C GLY A 193 9.05 4.72 -47.26
N GLN A 194 7.80 4.24 -47.28
CA GLN A 194 6.62 5.00 -46.83
C GLN A 194 6.23 4.69 -45.39
N ASN A 195 6.87 3.71 -44.74
CA ASN A 195 6.60 3.27 -43.40
C ASN A 195 7.77 3.59 -42.45
N TRP A 196 7.52 3.37 -41.17
CA TRP A 196 8.54 3.41 -40.15
C TRP A 196 8.84 2.00 -39.68
N ARG A 197 10.10 1.76 -39.28
CA ARG A 197 10.56 0.48 -38.74
C ARG A 197 11.20 0.69 -37.40
N LEU A 198 10.69 -0.06 -36.38
CA LEU A 198 11.32 -0.17 -35.08
C LEU A 198 12.22 -1.40 -35.07
N PHE A 199 13.51 -1.20 -34.85
CA PHE A 199 14.42 -2.25 -34.41
C PHE A 199 14.36 -2.29 -32.89
N VAL A 200 13.93 -3.42 -32.33
CA VAL A 200 13.76 -3.61 -30.90
C VAL A 200 14.67 -4.70 -30.40
N GLU A 201 15.27 -4.46 -29.24
CA GLU A 201 16.13 -5.39 -28.53
C GLU A 201 15.54 -5.66 -27.14
N LEU A 202 15.33 -6.94 -26.82
CA LEU A 202 15.01 -7.40 -25.48
C LEU A 202 16.30 -7.92 -24.83
N VAL A 203 16.67 -7.38 -23.70
CA VAL A 203 17.95 -7.65 -23.04
C VAL A 203 17.71 -8.09 -21.59
N TYR A 204 18.43 -9.14 -21.16
CA TYR A 204 18.50 -9.54 -19.76
C TYR A 204 19.40 -8.56 -18.99
N ALA A 205 18.82 -7.84 -18.01
CA ALA A 205 19.47 -6.65 -17.45
C ALA A 205 20.74 -6.97 -16.64
N LYS A 206 20.75 -8.09 -15.89
CA LYS A 206 21.87 -8.43 -15.00
C LYS A 206 23.20 -8.64 -15.72
N THR A 207 23.17 -9.15 -16.93
CA THR A 207 24.38 -9.48 -17.73
C THR A 207 24.46 -8.72 -19.03
N HIS A 208 23.50 -7.85 -19.32
CA HIS A 208 23.33 -7.17 -20.62
C HIS A 208 23.30 -8.14 -21.82
N LYS A 209 22.81 -9.38 -21.59
CA LYS A 209 22.71 -10.39 -22.62
C LYS A 209 21.50 -10.12 -23.50
N LEU A 210 21.72 -9.98 -24.81
CA LEU A 210 20.66 -9.91 -25.79
C LEU A 210 19.84 -11.21 -25.78
N ILE A 211 18.55 -11.11 -25.58
CA ILE A 211 17.61 -12.24 -25.58
C ILE A 211 16.92 -12.36 -26.94
N GLU A 212 16.47 -11.23 -27.49
CA GLU A 212 15.79 -11.19 -28.79
C GLU A 212 16.07 -9.87 -29.49
N HIS A 213 16.16 -9.92 -30.82
CA HIS A 213 16.24 -8.75 -31.69
C HIS A 213 15.23 -8.93 -32.83
N GLN A 214 14.34 -7.96 -33.00
CA GLN A 214 13.30 -8.02 -34.02
C GLN A 214 13.11 -6.66 -34.68
N SER A 215 12.62 -6.66 -35.93
CA SER A 215 12.20 -5.45 -36.63
C SER A 215 10.69 -5.46 -36.85
N ILE A 216 10.03 -4.34 -36.55
CA ILE A 216 8.59 -4.17 -36.64
C ILE A 216 8.28 -2.99 -37.54
N ASP A 217 7.61 -3.24 -38.67
CA ASP A 217 7.13 -2.19 -39.56
C ASP A 217 5.78 -1.65 -39.08
N PHE A 218 5.66 -0.33 -39.06
CA PHE A 218 4.43 0.32 -38.60
C PHE A 218 4.11 1.61 -39.34
N ASN A 219 2.83 1.98 -39.39
CA ASN A 219 2.38 3.26 -39.93
C ASN A 219 2.40 4.32 -38.80
N PRO A 220 2.98 5.52 -39.02
CA PRO A 220 3.05 6.59 -38.03
C PRO A 220 1.66 7.13 -37.60
N GLU A 221 0.62 6.94 -38.41
CA GLU A 221 -0.74 7.40 -38.06
C GLU A 221 -1.38 6.54 -36.96
N ASN A 222 -1.05 5.26 -36.85
CA ASN A 222 -1.53 4.37 -35.80
C ASN A 222 -0.47 3.34 -35.38
N PRO A 223 0.66 3.79 -34.79
CA PRO A 223 1.79 2.92 -34.48
C PRO A 223 1.51 1.96 -33.33
N LEU A 224 0.68 2.38 -32.36
CA LEU A 224 0.60 1.77 -31.05
C LEU A 224 0.06 0.33 -31.05
N SER A 225 -0.99 0.06 -31.82
CA SER A 225 -1.62 -1.26 -31.84
C SER A 225 -0.70 -2.35 -32.41
N ILE A 226 0.03 -2.01 -33.49
CA ILE A 226 0.95 -2.95 -34.13
C ILE A 226 2.18 -3.17 -33.24
N LEU A 227 2.77 -2.10 -32.72
CA LEU A 227 3.95 -2.19 -31.86
C LEU A 227 3.63 -2.95 -30.57
N LEU A 228 2.52 -2.67 -29.91
CA LEU A 228 2.12 -3.37 -28.70
C LEU A 228 1.87 -4.85 -28.93
N SER A 229 1.16 -5.23 -29.99
CA SER A 229 0.87 -6.64 -30.28
C SER A 229 2.16 -7.44 -30.53
N GLN A 230 3.09 -6.87 -31.28
CA GLN A 230 4.37 -7.53 -31.58
C GLN A 230 5.27 -7.59 -30.33
N LEU A 231 5.39 -6.50 -29.56
CA LEU A 231 6.18 -6.48 -28.33
C LEU A 231 5.63 -7.48 -27.31
N ILE A 232 4.32 -7.55 -27.12
CA ILE A 232 3.70 -8.52 -26.22
C ILE A 232 4.01 -9.95 -26.65
N ASN A 233 3.91 -10.26 -27.95
CA ASN A 233 4.26 -11.59 -28.45
C ASN A 233 5.72 -11.96 -28.13
N ILE A 234 6.66 -11.02 -28.35
CA ILE A 234 8.08 -11.21 -28.00
C ILE A 234 8.24 -11.50 -26.50
N LEU A 235 7.59 -10.68 -25.65
CA LEU A 235 7.70 -10.83 -24.18
C LEU A 235 7.17 -12.17 -23.71
N ILE A 236 6.01 -12.58 -24.23
CA ILE A 236 5.38 -13.88 -23.90
C ILE A 236 6.25 -15.05 -24.30
N GLU A 237 6.84 -14.97 -25.50
CA GLU A 237 7.66 -16.06 -26.05
C GLU A 237 9.02 -16.19 -25.34
N LYS A 238 9.63 -15.05 -24.95
CA LYS A 238 11.03 -15.02 -24.49
C LYS A 238 11.22 -14.87 -23.00
N ILE A 239 10.23 -14.34 -22.27
CA ILE A 239 10.33 -14.18 -20.82
C ILE A 239 9.65 -15.36 -20.12
N PRO A 240 10.43 -16.18 -19.35
CA PRO A 240 9.84 -17.24 -18.55
C PRO A 240 8.87 -16.64 -17.51
N ASN A 241 7.80 -17.36 -17.21
CA ASN A 241 6.81 -17.01 -16.19
C ASN A 241 5.74 -15.95 -16.56
N ILE A 242 5.74 -15.39 -17.76
CA ILE A 242 4.56 -14.69 -18.27
C ILE A 242 3.51 -15.74 -18.65
N ASN A 243 2.43 -15.83 -17.91
CA ASN A 243 1.39 -16.84 -18.14
C ASN A 243 0.13 -16.22 -18.71
N LEU A 244 -0.11 -16.46 -20.00
CA LEU A 244 -1.34 -16.04 -20.68
C LEU A 244 -2.50 -17.05 -20.53
N GLN A 245 -2.27 -18.27 -20.07
CA GLN A 245 -3.31 -19.28 -19.96
C GLN A 245 -4.40 -18.96 -18.92
N SER A 246 -4.12 -18.02 -18.00
CA SER A 246 -5.09 -17.49 -17.05
C SER A 246 -5.88 -16.28 -17.57
N ILE A 247 -5.66 -15.86 -18.82
CA ILE A 247 -6.34 -14.70 -19.39
C ILE A 247 -7.67 -15.12 -19.97
N ASN A 248 -8.73 -14.86 -19.23
CA ASN A 248 -10.03 -14.72 -19.84
C ASN A 248 -9.99 -13.44 -20.69
N MET A 249 -10.12 -13.55 -22.03
CA MET A 249 -10.07 -12.38 -22.93
C MET A 249 -11.09 -11.27 -22.57
N GLN A 250 -12.11 -11.60 -21.78
CA GLN A 250 -13.08 -10.66 -21.21
C GLN A 250 -12.50 -9.81 -20.06
N GLN A 251 -11.32 -10.15 -19.53
CA GLN A 251 -10.66 -9.43 -18.43
C GLN A 251 -9.61 -8.40 -18.90
N MET A 252 -9.35 -8.31 -20.21
CA MET A 252 -8.43 -7.29 -20.71
C MET A 252 -9.02 -5.89 -20.55
N PRO A 253 -8.28 -4.96 -19.90
CA PRO A 253 -8.71 -3.56 -19.82
C PRO A 253 -8.95 -3.01 -21.23
N SER A 254 -10.08 -2.37 -21.45
CA SER A 254 -10.26 -1.56 -22.66
C SER A 254 -9.18 -0.47 -22.71
N LEU A 255 -8.83 0.03 -23.87
CA LEU A 255 -7.87 1.12 -24.02
C LEU A 255 -8.25 2.32 -23.11
N ASP A 256 -9.54 2.66 -23.08
CA ASP A 256 -10.07 3.77 -22.29
C ASP A 256 -9.91 3.53 -20.77
N SER A 257 -10.18 2.31 -20.31
CA SER A 257 -10.00 1.94 -18.90
C SER A 257 -8.53 2.00 -18.45
N ALA A 258 -7.59 1.63 -19.31
CA ALA A 258 -6.17 1.74 -18.99
C ALA A 258 -5.69 3.19 -18.98
N VAL A 259 -6.17 4.04 -19.90
CA VAL A 259 -5.90 5.49 -19.88
C VAL A 259 -6.47 6.11 -18.60
N MET A 260 -7.69 5.75 -18.24
CA MET A 260 -8.33 6.21 -17.01
C MET A 260 -7.53 5.80 -15.76
N TYR A 261 -7.11 4.54 -15.66
CA TYR A 261 -6.25 4.06 -14.58
C TYR A 261 -4.93 4.85 -14.48
N MET A 262 -4.27 5.10 -15.61
CA MET A 262 -3.03 5.89 -15.63
C MET A 262 -3.25 7.33 -15.19
N ASN A 263 -4.36 7.96 -15.61
CA ASN A 263 -4.72 9.30 -15.15
C ASN A 263 -4.93 9.32 -13.63
N GLY A 264 -5.61 8.33 -13.06
CA GLY A 264 -5.74 8.17 -11.62
C GLY A 264 -4.38 8.02 -10.92
N ARG A 265 -3.45 7.24 -11.49
CA ARG A 265 -2.07 7.11 -10.99
C ARG A 265 -1.30 8.44 -11.03
N MET A 266 -1.42 9.21 -12.11
CA MET A 266 -0.78 10.53 -12.22
C MET A 266 -1.28 11.49 -11.13
N GLU A 267 -2.59 11.51 -10.86
CA GLU A 267 -3.17 12.29 -9.78
C GLU A 267 -2.64 11.84 -8.40
N MET A 268 -2.50 10.52 -8.17
CA MET A 268 -1.87 10.02 -6.94
C MET A 268 -0.41 10.45 -6.79
N TYR A 269 0.35 10.53 -7.89
CA TYR A 269 1.75 10.96 -7.84
C TYR A 269 1.91 12.40 -7.37
N CYS A 270 0.96 13.30 -7.68
CA CYS A 270 0.98 14.69 -7.21
C CYS A 270 0.81 14.80 -5.68
N TYR A 271 0.09 13.87 -5.07
CA TYR A 271 -0.15 13.74 -3.63
C TYR A 271 -0.56 15.07 -2.97
N THR A 272 -1.52 15.77 -3.57
CA THR A 272 -2.18 16.93 -2.96
C THR A 272 -3.59 16.53 -2.51
N PRO A 273 -4.23 17.29 -1.58
CA PRO A 273 -5.62 17.02 -1.19
C PRO A 273 -6.58 16.83 -2.37
N ASP A 274 -6.50 17.72 -3.35
CA ASP A 274 -7.42 17.71 -4.50
C ASP A 274 -7.05 16.61 -5.50
N SER A 275 -5.75 16.37 -5.73
CA SER A 275 -5.32 15.30 -6.62
C SER A 275 -5.68 13.92 -6.08
N LEU A 276 -5.59 13.70 -4.76
CA LEU A 276 -6.02 12.45 -4.13
C LEU A 276 -7.53 12.22 -4.24
N ARG A 277 -8.35 13.28 -4.13
CA ARG A 277 -9.80 13.18 -4.35
C ARG A 277 -10.14 12.86 -5.80
N ARG A 278 -9.46 13.51 -6.77
CA ARG A 278 -9.63 13.20 -8.20
C ARG A 278 -9.19 11.77 -8.51
N ALA A 279 -8.04 11.34 -7.99
CA ALA A 279 -7.57 9.96 -8.13
C ALA A 279 -8.60 8.95 -7.61
N MET A 280 -9.15 9.19 -6.42
CA MET A 280 -10.18 8.33 -5.82
C MET A 280 -11.41 8.22 -6.72
N ALA A 281 -11.92 9.34 -7.25
CA ALA A 281 -13.05 9.34 -8.17
C ALA A 281 -12.76 8.54 -9.45
N ILE A 282 -11.58 8.77 -10.06
CA ILE A 282 -11.16 8.04 -11.26
C ILE A 282 -11.07 6.53 -10.98
N PHE A 283 -10.52 6.10 -9.85
CA PHE A 283 -10.43 4.67 -9.53
C PHE A 283 -11.81 4.04 -9.21
N MET A 284 -12.76 4.80 -8.65
CA MET A 284 -14.15 4.36 -8.51
C MET A 284 -14.77 4.08 -9.88
N ASP A 285 -14.53 4.95 -10.85
CA ASP A 285 -14.99 4.72 -12.23
C ASP A 285 -14.28 3.52 -12.85
N CYS A 286 -12.98 3.35 -12.64
CA CYS A 286 -12.24 2.17 -13.12
C CYS A 286 -12.82 0.86 -12.61
N VAL A 287 -13.12 0.75 -11.30
CA VAL A 287 -13.68 -0.49 -10.74
C VAL A 287 -15.12 -0.75 -11.20
N SER A 288 -15.89 0.31 -11.51
CA SER A 288 -17.24 0.15 -12.07
C SER A 288 -17.22 -0.38 -13.51
N ILE A 289 -16.25 0.05 -14.32
CA ILE A 289 -16.09 -0.36 -15.71
C ILE A 289 -15.47 -1.76 -15.81
N GLN A 290 -14.49 -2.06 -14.94
CA GLN A 290 -13.76 -3.32 -14.94
C GLN A 290 -13.64 -3.91 -13.53
N PRO A 291 -14.70 -4.53 -13.01
CA PRO A 291 -14.71 -5.08 -11.65
C PRO A 291 -13.67 -6.18 -11.39
N GLN A 292 -13.16 -6.84 -12.44
CA GLN A 292 -12.15 -7.91 -12.32
C GLN A 292 -10.69 -7.41 -12.34
N ASN A 293 -10.48 -6.10 -12.51
CA ASN A 293 -9.12 -5.53 -12.47
C ASN A 293 -8.74 -5.17 -11.03
N THR A 294 -7.76 -5.89 -10.45
CA THR A 294 -7.33 -5.71 -9.06
C THR A 294 -6.59 -4.40 -8.79
N MET A 295 -5.93 -3.83 -9.80
CA MET A 295 -5.05 -2.67 -9.61
C MET A 295 -5.78 -1.39 -9.15
N PRO A 296 -6.94 -1.02 -9.73
CA PRO A 296 -7.69 0.15 -9.25
C PRO A 296 -8.19 0.00 -7.80
N TYR A 297 -8.53 -1.22 -7.36
CA TYR A 297 -8.91 -1.47 -5.96
C TYR A 297 -7.77 -1.19 -4.99
N CYS A 298 -6.53 -1.62 -5.33
CA CYS A 298 -5.35 -1.30 -4.52
C CYS A 298 -5.10 0.21 -4.46
N CYS A 299 -5.21 0.90 -5.60
CA CYS A 299 -5.04 2.35 -5.65
C CYS A 299 -6.14 3.09 -4.87
N LEU A 300 -7.39 2.61 -4.94
CA LEU A 300 -8.51 3.15 -4.19
C LEU A 300 -8.28 3.02 -2.68
N ALA A 301 -7.80 1.86 -2.21
CA ALA A 301 -7.44 1.65 -0.81
C ALA A 301 -6.31 2.61 -0.36
N GLU A 302 -5.28 2.81 -1.19
CA GLU A 302 -4.20 3.78 -0.91
C GLU A 302 -4.73 5.22 -0.83
N CYS A 303 -5.67 5.61 -1.69
CA CYS A 303 -6.31 6.92 -1.64
C CYS A 303 -7.09 7.13 -0.32
N TYR A 304 -7.91 6.16 0.09
CA TYR A 304 -8.64 6.25 1.36
C TYR A 304 -7.71 6.43 2.56
N ILE A 305 -6.65 5.62 2.63
CA ILE A 305 -5.65 5.70 3.71
C ILE A 305 -4.94 7.06 3.68
N SER A 306 -4.51 7.54 2.51
CA SER A 306 -3.81 8.82 2.36
C SER A 306 -4.70 10.00 2.77
N LEU A 307 -5.96 10.01 2.37
CA LEU A 307 -6.92 11.05 2.75
C LEU A 307 -7.21 11.02 4.26
N ALA A 308 -7.28 9.85 4.87
CA ALA A 308 -7.44 9.73 6.33
C ALA A 308 -6.20 10.22 7.10
N LEU A 309 -4.99 9.91 6.61
CA LEU A 309 -3.74 10.42 7.17
C LEU A 309 -3.67 11.95 7.16
N LEU A 310 -4.20 12.57 6.13
CA LEU A 310 -4.25 14.03 6.00
C LEU A 310 -5.43 14.67 6.74
N GLY A 311 -6.30 13.88 7.38
CA GLY A 311 -7.50 14.38 8.07
C GLY A 311 -8.63 14.80 7.12
N LEU A 312 -8.54 14.45 5.83
CA LEU A 312 -9.48 14.84 4.78
C LEU A 312 -10.64 13.85 4.60
N TYR A 313 -10.57 12.72 5.28
CA TYR A 313 -11.60 11.69 5.31
C TYR A 313 -11.71 11.09 6.71
N ASN A 314 -12.92 10.67 7.10
CA ASN A 314 -13.10 10.04 8.42
C ASN A 314 -12.31 8.73 8.50
N GLN A 315 -11.46 8.58 9.50
CA GLN A 315 -10.53 7.46 9.63
C GLN A 315 -11.24 6.09 9.66
N LYS A 316 -12.31 5.93 10.44
CA LYS A 316 -13.03 4.65 10.55
C LYS A 316 -13.66 4.26 9.21
N GLN A 317 -14.28 5.22 8.53
CA GLN A 317 -14.87 5.00 7.21
C GLN A 317 -13.80 4.70 6.16
N ALA A 318 -12.67 5.43 6.18
CA ALA A 318 -11.56 5.21 5.27
C ALA A 318 -10.95 3.82 5.41
N ILE A 319 -10.66 3.39 6.65
CA ILE A 319 -10.09 2.07 6.93
C ILE A 319 -11.07 0.96 6.50
N THR A 320 -12.38 1.14 6.73
CA THR A 320 -13.40 0.18 6.29
C THR A 320 -13.46 0.10 4.77
N ALA A 321 -13.53 1.23 4.08
CA ALA A 321 -13.56 1.26 2.61
C ALA A 321 -12.27 0.71 1.98
N ALA A 322 -11.11 1.05 2.56
CA ALA A 322 -9.83 0.48 2.12
C ALA A 322 -9.78 -1.04 2.31
N MET A 323 -10.31 -1.55 3.43
CA MET A 323 -10.38 -2.99 3.71
C MET A 323 -11.23 -3.71 2.66
N THR A 324 -12.46 -3.21 2.40
CA THR A 324 -13.34 -3.78 1.38
C THR A 324 -12.69 -3.80 0.00
N ALA A 325 -12.01 -2.72 -0.40
CA ALA A 325 -11.32 -2.68 -1.68
C ALA A 325 -10.18 -3.72 -1.76
N VAL A 326 -9.40 -3.87 -0.67
CA VAL A 326 -8.31 -4.85 -0.61
C VAL A 326 -8.84 -6.28 -0.60
N GLU A 327 -9.90 -6.56 0.15
CA GLU A 327 -10.56 -7.87 0.17
C GLU A 327 -11.05 -8.24 -1.23
N THR A 328 -11.74 -7.34 -1.94
CA THR A 328 -12.16 -7.55 -3.33
C THR A 328 -10.96 -7.83 -4.26
N ALA A 329 -9.85 -7.12 -4.09
CA ALA A 329 -8.65 -7.37 -4.89
C ALA A 329 -8.05 -8.76 -4.62
N LEU A 330 -8.09 -9.25 -3.37
CA LEU A 330 -7.59 -10.57 -2.99
C LEU A 330 -8.56 -11.70 -3.37
N ASP A 331 -9.86 -11.47 -3.36
CA ASP A 331 -10.86 -12.42 -3.87
C ASP A 331 -10.66 -12.68 -5.37
N ILE A 332 -10.30 -11.63 -6.14
CA ILE A 332 -9.98 -11.75 -7.57
C ILE A 332 -8.61 -12.41 -7.78
N ASN A 333 -7.59 -12.00 -7.02
CA ASN A 333 -6.23 -12.51 -7.09
C ASN A 333 -5.61 -12.64 -5.70
N PRO A 334 -5.67 -13.82 -5.07
CA PRO A 334 -5.12 -14.07 -3.73
C PRO A 334 -3.60 -13.82 -3.60
N SER A 335 -2.87 -13.89 -4.72
CA SER A 335 -1.41 -13.65 -4.78
C SER A 335 -1.05 -12.19 -5.15
N ASN A 336 -1.99 -11.26 -5.10
CA ASN A 336 -1.71 -9.85 -5.38
C ASN A 336 -0.84 -9.26 -4.26
N SER A 337 0.45 -9.10 -4.54
CA SER A 337 1.45 -8.61 -3.57
C SER A 337 1.15 -7.21 -3.04
N GLN A 338 0.59 -6.32 -3.86
CA GLN A 338 0.22 -4.97 -3.44
C GLN A 338 -0.98 -5.00 -2.50
N ALA A 339 -2.00 -5.80 -2.81
CA ALA A 339 -3.16 -5.99 -1.93
C ALA A 339 -2.76 -6.60 -0.58
N LEU A 340 -1.85 -7.62 -0.57
CA LEU A 340 -1.29 -8.18 0.66
C LEU A 340 -0.51 -7.14 1.48
N GLY A 341 0.28 -6.28 0.83
CA GLY A 341 0.97 -5.17 1.49
C GLY A 341 0.02 -4.17 2.11
N LEU A 342 -1.05 -3.79 1.41
CA LEU A 342 -2.12 -2.92 1.93
C LEU A 342 -2.90 -3.58 3.06
N LEU A 343 -3.22 -4.87 2.96
CA LEU A 343 -3.84 -5.62 4.05
C LEU A 343 -2.96 -5.64 5.30
N GLY A 344 -1.63 -5.76 5.10
CA GLY A 344 -0.64 -5.62 6.17
C GLY A 344 -0.71 -4.25 6.85
N LEU A 345 -0.73 -3.17 6.08
CA LEU A 345 -0.89 -1.81 6.59
C LEU A 345 -2.22 -1.65 7.36
N ILE A 346 -3.34 -2.03 6.75
CA ILE A 346 -4.68 -1.93 7.39
C ILE A 346 -4.75 -2.77 8.67
N SER A 347 -4.16 -3.98 8.68
CA SER A 347 -4.07 -4.82 9.88
C SER A 347 -3.28 -4.11 10.98
N GLY A 348 -2.17 -3.46 10.63
CA GLY A 348 -1.39 -2.65 11.57
C GLY A 348 -2.16 -1.45 12.13
N LEU A 349 -2.94 -0.75 11.28
CA LEU A 349 -3.83 0.35 11.70
C LEU A 349 -4.97 -0.12 12.62
N LYS A 350 -5.34 -1.39 12.54
CA LYS A 350 -6.28 -2.06 13.46
C LYS A 350 -5.59 -2.71 14.66
N ASN A 351 -4.35 -2.36 14.98
CA ASN A 351 -3.52 -2.93 16.07
C ASN A 351 -3.24 -4.44 15.97
N LYS A 352 -3.44 -5.07 14.79
CA LYS A 352 -3.14 -6.48 14.54
C LYS A 352 -1.68 -6.64 14.06
N HIS A 353 -0.73 -6.26 14.92
CA HIS A 353 0.69 -6.11 14.53
C HIS A 353 1.34 -7.40 14.04
N SER A 354 1.04 -8.55 14.66
CA SER A 354 1.58 -9.85 14.25
C SER A 354 1.14 -10.23 12.84
N ILE A 355 -0.15 -9.99 12.53
CA ILE A 355 -0.73 -10.22 11.21
C ILE A 355 -0.07 -9.30 10.18
N ALA A 356 0.08 -8.03 10.50
CA ALA A 356 0.74 -7.06 9.62
C ALA A 356 2.15 -7.51 9.21
N VAL A 357 2.95 -7.99 10.18
CA VAL A 357 4.33 -8.46 9.93
C VAL A 357 4.35 -9.66 8.97
N VAL A 358 3.45 -10.63 9.17
CA VAL A 358 3.35 -11.82 8.31
C VAL A 358 2.94 -11.43 6.89
N LEU A 359 1.94 -10.56 6.75
CA LEU A 359 1.46 -10.08 5.44
C LEU A 359 2.52 -9.28 4.69
N PHE A 360 3.28 -8.41 5.36
CA PHE A 360 4.41 -7.71 4.74
C PHE A 360 5.50 -8.69 4.29
N LYS A 361 5.82 -9.72 5.10
CA LYS A 361 6.78 -10.76 4.70
C LYS A 361 6.30 -11.46 3.43
N GLN A 362 5.04 -11.87 3.37
CA GLN A 362 4.47 -12.53 2.19
C GLN A 362 4.47 -11.61 0.96
N ALA A 363 4.05 -10.36 1.12
CA ALA A 363 4.07 -9.39 0.03
C ALA A 363 5.49 -9.20 -0.55
N HIS A 364 6.51 -9.12 0.32
CA HIS A 364 7.90 -9.03 -0.10
C HIS A 364 8.43 -10.31 -0.75
N LEU A 365 7.99 -11.50 -0.34
CA LEU A 365 8.35 -12.75 -1.00
C LEU A 365 7.81 -12.80 -2.42
N LEU A 366 6.56 -12.37 -2.63
CA LEU A 366 5.93 -12.32 -3.95
C LEU A 366 6.56 -11.25 -4.86
N LYS A 367 6.97 -10.11 -4.30
CA LYS A 367 7.55 -8.97 -5.05
C LYS A 367 8.63 -8.26 -4.24
N PRO A 368 9.89 -8.78 -4.25
CA PRO A 368 10.97 -8.26 -3.40
C PRO A 368 11.33 -6.79 -3.63
N ASN A 369 11.23 -6.29 -4.86
CA ASN A 369 11.63 -4.93 -5.26
C ASN A 369 10.42 -4.01 -5.51
N SER A 370 9.31 -4.22 -4.79
CA SER A 370 8.15 -3.34 -4.91
C SER A 370 8.32 -2.08 -4.05
N PRO A 371 8.38 -0.87 -4.63
CA PRO A 371 8.43 0.37 -3.87
C PRO A 371 7.19 0.57 -3.00
N ASP A 372 6.02 0.11 -3.46
CA ASP A 372 4.75 0.26 -2.75
C ASP A 372 4.75 -0.55 -1.46
N ILE A 373 5.25 -1.79 -1.47
CA ILE A 373 5.31 -2.65 -0.28
C ILE A 373 6.28 -2.04 0.76
N TYR A 374 7.44 -1.52 0.33
CA TYR A 374 8.35 -0.79 1.22
C TYR A 374 7.68 0.46 1.81
N TYR A 375 6.94 1.21 1.00
CA TYR A 375 6.18 2.38 1.44
C TYR A 375 5.12 2.02 2.49
N TYR A 376 4.29 1.00 2.27
CA TYR A 376 3.26 0.57 3.22
C TYR A 376 3.87 0.07 4.53
N ASN A 377 4.97 -0.68 4.46
CA ASN A 377 5.67 -1.14 5.66
C ASN A 377 6.37 0.01 6.40
N ALA A 378 6.94 0.99 5.68
CA ALA A 378 7.50 2.20 6.28
C ALA A 378 6.43 3.02 7.00
N LEU A 379 5.26 3.21 6.37
CA LEU A 379 4.13 3.91 6.96
C LEU A 379 3.62 3.20 8.23
N PHE A 380 3.50 1.88 8.20
CA PHE A 380 3.15 1.09 9.38
C PHE A 380 4.17 1.29 10.52
N CYS A 381 5.47 1.18 10.25
CA CYS A 381 6.52 1.38 11.24
C CYS A 381 6.50 2.82 11.78
N PHE A 382 6.31 3.83 10.92
CA PHE A 382 6.20 5.23 11.30
C PHE A 382 5.04 5.46 12.27
N LEU A 383 3.83 5.01 11.91
CA LEU A 383 2.63 5.21 12.74
C LEU A 383 2.71 4.45 14.07
N LYS A 384 3.45 3.35 14.12
CA LYS A 384 3.76 2.62 15.35
C LYS A 384 4.82 3.31 16.21
N GLY A 385 5.50 4.35 15.70
CA GLY A 385 6.57 5.06 16.40
C GLY A 385 7.98 4.48 16.22
N ASP A 386 8.15 3.44 15.39
CA ASP A 386 9.47 2.87 15.03
C ASP A 386 10.10 3.70 13.91
N ILE A 387 10.57 4.89 14.27
CA ILE A 387 11.10 5.90 13.35
C ILE A 387 12.36 5.40 12.62
N GLY A 388 13.21 4.63 13.30
CA GLY A 388 14.45 4.10 12.71
C GLY A 388 14.18 3.12 11.57
N LYS A 389 13.31 2.14 11.81
CA LYS A 389 12.91 1.15 10.79
C LYS A 389 12.12 1.80 9.66
N ALA A 390 11.25 2.75 10.00
CA ALA A 390 10.50 3.52 9.00
C ALA A 390 11.43 4.25 8.03
N LEU A 391 12.50 4.90 8.53
CA LEU A 391 13.49 5.59 7.70
C LEU A 391 14.20 4.64 6.75
N THR A 392 14.67 3.49 7.24
CA THR A 392 15.35 2.48 6.40
C THR A 392 14.45 1.97 5.28
N LEU A 393 13.17 1.73 5.57
CA LEU A 393 12.21 1.21 4.58
C LEU A 393 11.80 2.27 3.57
N ILE A 394 11.60 3.53 4.01
CA ILE A 394 11.22 4.61 3.11
C ILE A 394 12.35 4.98 2.14
N ASP A 395 13.61 4.91 2.60
CA ASP A 395 14.77 5.11 1.74
C ASP A 395 14.84 4.04 0.62
N LYS A 396 14.55 2.78 0.94
CA LYS A 396 14.45 1.73 -0.07
C LYS A 396 13.32 2.01 -1.07
N SER A 397 12.14 2.43 -0.58
CA SER A 397 11.02 2.80 -1.44
C SER A 397 11.37 3.97 -2.36
N LEU A 398 12.02 5.00 -1.82
CA LEU A 398 12.40 6.20 -2.56
C LEU A 398 13.46 5.90 -3.64
N ASN A 399 14.42 5.02 -3.34
CA ASN A 399 15.42 4.58 -4.32
C ASN A 399 14.79 3.83 -5.49
N LEU A 400 13.72 3.05 -5.25
CA LEU A 400 12.98 2.32 -6.29
C LEU A 400 11.97 3.19 -7.04
N ALA A 401 11.43 4.24 -6.43
CA ALA A 401 10.44 5.14 -7.01
C ALA A 401 10.69 6.60 -6.58
N PRO A 402 11.74 7.26 -7.10
CA PRO A 402 12.17 8.60 -6.65
C PRO A 402 11.13 9.70 -6.89
N ASN A 403 10.26 9.53 -7.87
CA ASN A 403 9.27 10.54 -8.27
C ASN A 403 7.88 10.35 -7.58
N LYS A 404 7.70 9.33 -6.73
CA LYS A 404 6.44 9.12 -6.01
C LYS A 404 6.34 10.10 -4.84
N MET A 405 5.59 11.20 -5.01
CA MET A 405 5.49 12.28 -4.02
C MET A 405 5.01 11.81 -2.64
N GLY A 406 4.08 10.85 -2.57
CA GLY A 406 3.63 10.26 -1.30
C GLY A 406 4.76 9.63 -0.48
N VAL A 407 5.73 8.98 -1.16
CA VAL A 407 6.94 8.42 -0.52
C VAL A 407 7.81 9.53 0.05
N SER A 408 8.02 10.60 -0.73
CA SER A 408 8.81 11.76 -0.32
C SER A 408 8.17 12.51 0.86
N ILE A 409 6.86 12.67 0.86
CA ILE A 409 6.12 13.29 1.97
C ILE A 409 6.21 12.44 3.23
N LEU A 410 6.07 11.11 3.12
CA LEU A 410 6.25 10.24 4.28
C LEU A 410 7.69 10.33 4.83
N LYS A 411 8.71 10.36 3.96
CA LYS A 411 10.10 10.59 4.41
C LYS A 411 10.25 11.93 5.13
N LEU A 412 9.63 12.99 4.61
CA LEU A 412 9.62 14.30 5.25
C LEU A 412 9.03 14.24 6.66
N PHE A 413 7.91 13.51 6.85
CA PHE A 413 7.32 13.28 8.17
C PHE A 413 8.25 12.48 9.07
N ILE A 414 8.84 11.39 8.58
CA ILE A 414 9.78 10.56 9.35
C ILE A 414 10.97 11.40 9.85
N LEU A 415 11.57 12.23 9.00
CA LEU A 415 12.68 13.11 9.37
C LEU A 415 12.26 14.14 10.42
N TYR A 416 11.07 14.73 10.28
CA TYR A 416 10.53 15.66 11.29
C TYR A 416 10.36 14.99 12.65
N TYR A 417 9.78 13.79 12.69
CA TYR A 417 9.57 13.04 13.93
C TYR A 417 10.86 12.42 14.50
N LYS A 418 11.91 12.28 13.69
CA LYS A 418 13.28 11.95 14.15
C LYS A 418 13.94 13.09 14.90
N THR A 419 13.34 14.30 14.87
CA THR A 419 13.84 15.52 15.53
C THR A 419 15.09 16.16 14.89
N SER A 420 15.39 15.86 13.63
CA SER A 420 16.46 16.50 12.86
C SER A 420 15.89 17.63 12.00
N LEU A 421 15.73 18.84 12.60
CA LEU A 421 15.13 19.99 11.88
C LEU A 421 15.93 20.40 10.65
N ASP A 422 17.28 20.41 10.72
CA ASP A 422 18.13 20.83 9.60
C ASP A 422 18.06 19.86 8.43
N GLU A 423 18.10 18.56 8.69
CA GLU A 423 17.96 17.51 7.70
C GLU A 423 16.56 17.59 7.05
N THR A 424 15.53 17.81 7.87
CA THR A 424 14.15 17.94 7.39
C THR A 424 13.97 19.18 6.49
N ILE A 425 14.56 20.32 6.86
CA ILE A 425 14.53 21.55 6.07
C ILE A 425 15.26 21.37 4.73
N SER A 426 16.46 20.77 4.77
CA SER A 426 17.24 20.49 3.56
C SER A 426 16.44 19.62 2.59
N PHE A 427 15.84 18.54 3.10
CA PHE A 427 15.01 17.65 2.28
C PHE A 427 13.74 18.34 1.76
N ALA A 428 13.05 19.14 2.59
CA ALA A 428 11.89 19.93 2.15
C ALA A 428 12.23 20.93 1.04
N LEU A 429 13.39 21.60 1.12
CA LEU A 429 13.88 22.50 0.08
C LEU A 429 14.10 21.76 -1.25
N THR A 430 14.70 20.58 -1.21
CA THR A 430 14.86 19.74 -2.41
C THR A 430 13.52 19.45 -3.07
N LEU A 431 12.51 19.06 -2.28
CA LEU A 431 11.17 18.77 -2.78
C LEU A 431 10.46 20.02 -3.34
N ILE A 432 10.62 21.17 -2.70
CA ILE A 432 10.05 22.46 -3.19
C ILE A 432 10.66 22.82 -4.55
N ASN A 433 11.97 22.66 -4.71
CA ASN A 433 12.65 22.95 -5.97
C ASN A 433 12.22 21.99 -7.09
N GLN A 434 12.06 20.70 -6.79
CA GLN A 434 11.60 19.70 -7.77
C GLN A 434 10.16 19.94 -8.26
N ASN A 435 9.29 20.51 -7.41
CA ASN A 435 7.86 20.67 -7.68
C ASN A 435 7.43 22.13 -7.85
N ASN A 436 8.36 23.07 -8.06
CA ASN A 436 8.08 24.49 -8.18
C ASN A 436 7.22 25.06 -7.02
N GLY A 437 7.33 24.47 -5.84
CA GLY A 437 6.59 24.88 -4.64
C GLY A 437 5.07 24.65 -4.72
N SER A 438 4.59 23.78 -5.60
CA SER A 438 3.15 23.59 -5.85
C SER A 438 2.43 22.72 -4.83
N ASN A 439 3.16 21.89 -4.04
CA ASN A 439 2.52 20.98 -3.09
C ASN A 439 2.23 21.66 -1.74
N PRO A 440 0.94 21.82 -1.36
CA PRO A 440 0.55 22.55 -0.15
C PRO A 440 0.97 21.86 1.14
N ILE A 441 1.10 20.53 1.16
CA ILE A 441 1.52 19.76 2.35
C ILE A 441 2.97 20.08 2.68
N ILE A 442 3.85 20.07 1.68
CA ILE A 442 5.27 20.39 1.83
C ILE A 442 5.45 21.85 2.24
N SER A 443 4.69 22.75 1.61
CA SER A 443 4.76 24.19 1.91
C SER A 443 4.29 24.50 3.34
N ALA A 444 3.21 23.87 3.82
CA ALA A 444 2.74 24.01 5.20
C ALA A 444 3.76 23.46 6.21
N MET A 445 4.38 22.31 5.91
CA MET A 445 5.45 21.75 6.74
C MET A 445 6.67 22.68 6.76
N MET A 446 7.07 23.22 5.60
CA MET A 446 8.20 24.15 5.52
C MET A 446 7.96 25.41 6.32
N ALA A 447 6.75 25.98 6.28
CA ALA A 447 6.38 27.15 7.10
C ALA A 447 6.52 26.83 8.60
N LEU A 448 6.07 25.66 9.05
CA LEU A 448 6.23 25.18 10.41
C LEU A 448 7.71 25.05 10.80
N LEU A 449 8.51 24.40 9.96
CA LEU A 449 9.95 24.19 10.19
C LEU A 449 10.70 25.52 10.30
N MET A 450 10.39 26.49 9.45
CA MET A 450 10.98 27.84 9.50
C MET A 450 10.61 28.58 10.80
N ALA A 451 9.34 28.47 11.23
CA ALA A 451 8.89 29.06 12.49
C ALA A 451 9.59 28.41 13.72
N LEU A 452 9.71 27.08 13.74
CA LEU A 452 10.41 26.34 14.80
C LEU A 452 11.91 26.69 14.90
N LYS A 453 12.52 27.01 13.75
CA LYS A 453 13.92 27.50 13.69
C LYS A 453 14.09 29.00 13.99
N GLY A 454 12.99 29.73 14.19
CA GLY A 454 13.02 31.18 14.45
C GLY A 454 13.13 32.06 13.21
N HIS A 455 13.08 31.49 11.99
CA HIS A 455 13.09 32.25 10.72
C HIS A 455 11.72 32.84 10.39
N LYS A 456 11.29 33.82 11.22
CA LYS A 456 9.92 34.36 11.21
C LYS A 456 9.48 34.92 9.84
N ASP A 457 10.34 35.65 9.14
CA ASP A 457 9.97 36.30 7.88
C ASP A 457 9.79 35.28 6.74
N LYS A 458 10.65 34.25 6.70
CA LYS A 458 10.48 33.14 5.75
C LYS A 458 9.21 32.34 6.04
N ALA A 459 8.90 32.09 7.31
CA ALA A 459 7.65 31.43 7.68
C ALA A 459 6.43 32.25 7.28
N LYS A 460 6.44 33.57 7.51
CA LYS A 460 5.35 34.48 7.09
C LYS A 460 5.13 34.46 5.58
N SER A 461 6.19 34.54 4.77
CA SER A 461 6.07 34.54 3.29
C SER A 461 5.46 33.25 2.76
N LEU A 462 5.73 32.11 3.41
CA LEU A 462 5.14 30.81 3.06
C LEU A 462 3.66 30.72 3.44
N LEU A 463 3.25 31.34 4.56
CA LEU A 463 1.87 31.33 5.05
C LEU A 463 0.90 32.16 4.20
N VAL A 464 1.37 33.19 3.48
CA VAL A 464 0.52 34.04 2.61
C VAL A 464 -0.22 33.21 1.54
N LYS A 465 0.29 32.06 1.19
CA LYS A 465 -0.30 31.15 0.20
C LYS A 465 -1.46 30.30 0.73
N PHE A 466 -1.70 30.29 2.06
CA PHE A 466 -2.69 29.42 2.67
C PHE A 466 -3.82 30.21 3.30
N ASP A 467 -5.01 30.06 2.75
CA ASP A 467 -6.23 30.40 3.47
C ASP A 467 -6.56 29.25 4.45
N THR A 468 -6.86 29.59 5.70
CA THR A 468 -7.25 28.58 6.70
C THR A 468 -8.66 28.11 6.38
N SER A 469 -8.76 27.00 5.66
CA SER A 469 -10.03 26.31 5.47
C SER A 469 -10.60 25.91 6.84
N SER A 470 -11.90 25.83 6.95
CA SER A 470 -12.58 25.33 8.17
C SER A 470 -12.44 23.81 8.37
N ASN A 471 -11.66 23.12 7.53
CA ASN A 471 -11.49 21.67 7.57
C ASN A 471 -10.42 21.24 8.58
N PRO A 472 -10.66 20.18 9.37
CA PRO A 472 -9.72 19.65 10.33
C PRO A 472 -8.61 18.82 9.66
N ASP A 473 -7.90 19.42 8.70
CA ASP A 473 -6.85 18.76 7.94
C ASP A 473 -5.44 19.11 8.43
N TYR A 474 -4.46 18.35 7.94
CA TYR A 474 -3.04 18.52 8.27
C TYR A 474 -2.52 19.94 7.93
N ILE A 475 -2.95 20.51 6.81
CA ILE A 475 -2.51 21.83 6.33
C ILE A 475 -3.04 22.91 7.27
N SER A 476 -4.32 22.89 7.57
CA SER A 476 -4.98 23.86 8.47
C SER A 476 -4.40 23.79 9.89
N ALA A 477 -4.17 22.58 10.43
CA ALA A 477 -3.59 22.40 11.75
C ALA A 477 -2.17 22.97 11.83
N ASN A 478 -1.31 22.66 10.88
CA ASN A 478 0.06 23.18 10.86
C ASN A 478 0.11 24.68 10.58
N THR A 479 -0.76 25.21 9.72
CA THR A 479 -0.87 26.64 9.44
C THR A 479 -1.25 27.44 10.70
N LEU A 480 -2.28 26.99 11.43
CA LEU A 480 -2.71 27.64 12.67
C LEU A 480 -1.63 27.56 13.76
N TYR A 481 -1.00 26.40 13.92
CA TYR A 481 0.10 26.25 14.87
C TYR A 481 1.30 27.13 14.52
N THR A 482 1.64 27.22 13.23
CA THR A 482 2.71 28.12 12.75
C THR A 482 2.37 29.60 13.02
N LYS A 483 1.12 30.04 12.77
CA LYS A 483 0.64 31.38 13.13
C LYS A 483 0.79 31.63 14.64
N TYR A 484 0.49 30.64 15.48
CA TYR A 484 0.70 30.76 16.92
C TYR A 484 2.17 30.96 17.29
N LEU A 485 3.09 30.22 16.67
CA LEU A 485 4.55 30.40 16.90
C LEU A 485 5.03 31.81 16.47
N LEU A 486 4.40 32.43 15.48
CA LEU A 486 4.77 33.74 14.96
C LEU A 486 4.18 34.92 15.74
N TYR A 487 2.94 34.78 16.17
CA TYR A 487 2.13 35.90 16.68
C TYR A 487 1.70 35.72 18.15
N GLY A 488 1.88 34.53 18.72
CA GLY A 488 1.61 34.24 20.12
C GLY A 488 0.11 34.15 20.49
N ASP A 489 -0.21 34.60 21.70
CA ASP A 489 -1.52 34.41 22.33
C ASP A 489 -2.75 34.94 21.56
N PRO A 490 -2.69 36.03 20.76
CA PRO A 490 -3.84 36.43 19.95
C PRO A 490 -4.40 35.31 19.08
N ILE A 491 -3.55 34.41 18.56
CA ILE A 491 -3.96 33.30 17.69
C ILE A 491 -4.69 32.18 18.46
N LYS A 492 -4.54 32.09 19.79
CA LYS A 492 -5.29 31.11 20.61
C LYS A 492 -6.80 31.22 20.41
N THR A 493 -7.31 32.45 20.27
CA THR A 493 -8.74 32.67 20.02
C THR A 493 -9.17 32.08 18.69
N ASP A 494 -8.35 32.22 17.65
CA ASP A 494 -8.62 31.65 16.31
C ASP A 494 -8.54 30.12 16.35
N ILE A 495 -7.56 29.56 17.08
CA ILE A 495 -7.47 28.11 17.30
C ILE A 495 -8.71 27.60 18.04
N MET A 496 -9.17 28.28 19.09
CA MET A 496 -10.39 27.89 19.83
C MET A 496 -11.63 27.95 18.92
N LYS A 497 -11.78 29.00 18.13
CA LYS A 497 -12.86 29.12 17.13
C LYS A 497 -12.80 27.99 16.08
N PHE A 498 -11.61 27.66 15.60
CA PHE A 498 -11.42 26.56 14.68
C PHE A 498 -11.83 25.24 15.31
N LEU A 499 -11.31 24.91 16.50
CA LEU A 499 -11.61 23.67 17.22
C LEU A 499 -13.09 23.55 17.61
N SER A 500 -13.79 24.67 17.91
CA SER A 500 -15.22 24.66 18.25
C SER A 500 -16.14 24.35 17.06
N ARG A 501 -15.66 24.58 15.83
CA ARG A 501 -16.41 24.25 14.61
C ARG A 501 -16.26 22.80 14.19
N ILE A 502 -15.24 22.11 14.71
CA ILE A 502 -14.97 20.71 14.38
C ILE A 502 -15.87 19.83 15.24
N ASN A 503 -16.61 18.91 14.62
CA ASN A 503 -17.35 17.91 15.37
C ASN A 503 -16.37 17.06 16.21
N VAL A 504 -16.73 16.79 17.45
CA VAL A 504 -15.91 16.02 18.40
C VAL A 504 -15.47 14.66 17.82
N SER A 505 -16.34 14.04 17.02
CA SER A 505 -16.05 12.78 16.32
C SER A 505 -15.04 12.91 15.15
N SER A 506 -14.77 14.13 14.70
CA SER A 506 -13.81 14.43 13.62
C SER A 506 -12.45 14.91 14.13
N VAL A 507 -12.30 15.06 15.46
CA VAL A 507 -10.99 15.38 16.06
C VAL A 507 -10.10 14.15 15.93
N ASN A 508 -8.96 14.32 15.27
CA ASN A 508 -7.92 13.31 15.08
C ASN A 508 -6.61 13.75 15.76
N GLY A 509 -5.62 12.85 15.78
CA GLY A 509 -4.33 13.12 16.43
C GLY A 509 -3.59 14.35 15.89
N ILE A 510 -3.81 14.72 14.62
CA ILE A 510 -3.21 15.92 14.00
C ILE A 510 -3.57 17.20 14.76
N MET A 511 -4.74 17.24 15.43
CA MET A 511 -5.24 18.40 16.17
C MET A 511 -4.64 18.54 17.57
N LEU A 512 -3.97 17.52 18.11
CA LEU A 512 -3.47 17.54 19.48
C LEU A 512 -2.52 18.72 19.81
N PRO A 513 -1.63 19.17 18.90
CA PRO A 513 -0.82 20.37 19.17
C PRO A 513 -1.67 21.63 19.34
N LEU A 514 -2.75 21.79 18.57
CA LEU A 514 -3.67 22.91 18.71
C LEU A 514 -4.46 22.84 20.02
N ILE A 515 -4.92 21.65 20.41
CA ILE A 515 -5.65 21.41 21.66
C ILE A 515 -4.72 21.73 22.85
N PHE A 516 -3.47 21.29 22.80
CA PHE A 516 -2.49 21.62 23.84
C PHE A 516 -2.28 23.13 23.98
N THR A 517 -2.17 23.82 22.84
CA THR A 517 -1.95 25.27 22.80
C THR A 517 -3.16 26.05 23.31
N ALA A 518 -4.38 25.64 22.94
CA ALA A 518 -5.60 26.36 23.28
C ALA A 518 -6.09 26.09 24.72
N TYR A 519 -6.06 24.82 25.15
CA TYR A 519 -6.70 24.37 26.38
C TYR A 519 -5.75 23.82 27.44
N GLY A 520 -4.45 23.71 27.10
CA GLY A 520 -3.42 23.20 28.00
C GLY A 520 -3.44 21.70 28.21
N LYS A 521 -2.59 21.24 29.17
CA LYS A 521 -2.27 19.82 29.37
C LYS A 521 -3.47 18.96 29.74
N LYS A 522 -4.36 19.42 30.59
CA LYS A 522 -5.49 18.61 31.10
C LYS A 522 -6.44 18.16 29.96
N GLU A 523 -6.81 19.07 29.06
CA GLU A 523 -7.66 18.73 27.93
C GLU A 523 -6.89 17.91 26.87
N PHE A 524 -5.62 18.21 26.67
CA PHE A 524 -4.74 17.41 25.82
C PHE A 524 -4.67 15.94 26.28
N ASP A 525 -4.40 15.67 27.58
CA ASP A 525 -4.31 14.31 28.13
C ASP A 525 -5.65 13.56 27.98
N LYS A 526 -6.76 14.23 28.27
CA LYS A 526 -8.11 13.68 28.07
C LYS A 526 -8.37 13.28 26.62
N ARG A 527 -8.06 14.16 25.67
CA ARG A 527 -8.28 13.91 24.24
C ARG A 527 -7.34 12.83 23.69
N ARG A 528 -6.07 12.85 24.12
CA ARG A 528 -5.12 11.81 23.74
C ARG A 528 -5.57 10.43 24.21
N GLN A 529 -6.02 10.28 25.46
CA GLN A 529 -6.56 9.01 25.96
C GLN A 529 -7.78 8.53 25.15
N GLN A 530 -8.66 9.45 24.76
CA GLN A 530 -9.80 9.11 23.92
C GLN A 530 -9.35 8.63 22.54
N LEU A 531 -8.38 9.31 21.90
CA LEU A 531 -7.85 8.93 20.59
C LEU A 531 -7.15 7.57 20.63
N ILE A 532 -6.43 7.24 21.70
CA ILE A 532 -5.84 5.90 21.89
C ILE A 532 -6.96 4.83 21.98
N LYS A 533 -8.02 5.07 22.75
CA LYS A 533 -9.18 4.16 22.84
C LYS A 533 -9.90 4.00 21.50
N ASP A 534 -9.96 5.06 20.70
CA ASP A 534 -10.60 5.08 19.39
C ASP A 534 -9.70 4.54 18.26
N ASN A 535 -8.48 4.08 18.58
CA ASN A 535 -7.46 3.62 17.61
C ASN A 535 -7.14 4.67 16.55
N ASP A 536 -6.96 5.92 16.96
CA ASP A 536 -6.53 6.97 16.03
C ASP A 536 -5.13 6.66 15.47
N ILE A 537 -4.99 6.77 14.15
CA ILE A 537 -3.76 6.38 13.42
C ILE A 537 -2.52 7.16 13.83
N TRP A 538 -2.68 8.38 14.34
CA TRP A 538 -1.58 9.23 14.80
C TRP A 538 -1.21 9.03 16.27
N SER A 539 -2.04 8.32 17.05
CA SER A 539 -1.95 8.28 18.53
C SER A 539 -0.58 7.82 19.05
N HIS A 540 0.08 6.86 18.40
CA HIS A 540 1.38 6.32 18.85
C HIS A 540 2.57 7.16 18.38
N VAL A 541 2.57 7.66 17.15
CA VAL A 541 3.71 8.41 16.63
C VAL A 541 3.85 9.80 17.24
N LEU A 542 2.74 10.39 17.72
CA LEU A 542 2.72 11.74 18.31
C LEU A 542 3.59 11.90 19.53
N ILE A 543 3.96 10.84 20.25
CA ILE A 543 4.90 10.90 21.35
C ILE A 543 6.28 11.43 20.91
N ASN A 544 6.60 11.26 19.64
CA ASN A 544 7.85 11.72 19.04
C ASN A 544 7.72 13.10 18.40
N ASP A 545 6.54 13.75 18.44
CA ASP A 545 6.35 15.07 17.85
C ASP A 545 7.23 16.12 18.58
N PRO A 546 8.09 16.85 17.85
CA PRO A 546 8.97 17.87 18.44
C PRO A 546 8.22 18.96 19.22
N ARG A 547 6.96 19.24 18.88
CA ARG A 547 6.11 20.21 19.58
C ARG A 547 5.79 19.83 21.01
N PHE A 548 5.95 18.56 21.38
CA PHE A 548 5.73 18.04 22.72
C PHE A 548 7.04 17.75 23.48
N ALA A 549 8.19 18.26 23.03
CA ALA A 549 9.49 17.97 23.63
C ALA A 549 9.52 18.24 25.15
N SER A 550 8.86 19.30 25.63
CA SER A 550 8.79 19.67 27.04
C SER A 550 8.03 18.68 27.93
N ILE A 551 7.11 17.90 27.36
CA ILE A 551 6.28 16.93 28.10
C ILE A 551 6.54 15.47 27.68
N LYS A 552 7.54 15.23 26.83
CA LYS A 552 7.83 13.92 26.22
C LYS A 552 8.03 12.80 27.27
N HIS A 553 8.70 13.09 28.37
CA HIS A 553 8.94 12.11 29.43
C HIS A 553 7.63 11.65 30.08
N GLN A 554 6.70 12.57 30.30
CA GLN A 554 5.38 12.27 30.88
C GLN A 554 4.48 11.50 29.94
N LEU A 555 4.58 11.75 28.61
CA LEU A 555 3.84 11.01 27.58
C LEU A 555 4.25 9.54 27.52
N LYS A 556 5.54 9.23 27.70
CA LYS A 556 6.05 7.86 27.72
C LYS A 556 5.57 7.04 28.92
N GLN A 557 5.43 7.65 30.10
CA GLN A 557 4.96 6.95 31.30
C GLN A 557 3.50 6.46 31.16
N ILE A 558 2.68 7.19 30.43
CA ILE A 558 1.26 6.83 30.20
C ILE A 558 1.14 5.62 29.24
N GLU A 559 2.05 5.47 28.27
CA GLU A 559 2.02 4.31 27.35
C GLU A 559 2.40 2.99 28.03
N VAL A 560 3.38 3.03 28.94
CA VAL A 560 3.79 1.83 29.70
C VAL A 560 2.67 1.33 30.58
N ALA A 561 1.85 2.20 31.15
CA ALA A 561 0.71 1.82 31.98
C ALA A 561 -0.43 1.14 31.19
N HIS A 562 -0.57 1.42 29.90
CA HIS A 562 -1.61 0.83 29.04
C HIS A 562 -1.14 -0.38 28.21
N SER A 563 0.15 -0.71 28.20
CA SER A 563 0.69 -1.91 27.55
C SER A 563 0.67 -3.15 28.46
N VAL A 564 0.22 -3.00 29.71
CA VAL A 564 0.18 -4.07 30.73
C VAL A 564 -1.25 -4.62 30.91
N ASP A 565 -2.26 -3.97 30.35
CA ASP A 565 -3.65 -4.46 30.25
C ASP A 565 -3.93 -5.01 28.81
#